data_3d31b214fc7410261f1b7b6c00bccf51
#
_entry.id   3d31b214fc7410261f1b7b6c00bccf51
#
_cell.length_a   1.000
_cell.length_b   1.000
_cell.length_c   1.000
_cell.angle_alpha   90.00
_cell.angle_beta   90.00
_cell.angle_gamma   90.00
#
_symmetry.space_group_name_H-M   'P 1'
#
loop_
_entity.id
_entity.type
_entity.pdbx_description
1 polymer ?
#
loop_
_entity_poly.entity_id
_entity_poly.type
_entity_poly.pdbx_seq_one_letter_code
_entity_poly.pdbx_strand_id
1 'polypeptide(L)'
;MTRLATMGTMTTLVIIDAANVIGSVPDGWWRDRLGAAERLRDRLARDGVPGRSDPLELVLVVEGAARGLESVPGVRVDTALGSGDDRIVELVADTEEGRPCLVVTADRELRRRVGELGAEVAGPRTVHGRS
;
A
#
# COMPACT_ATOMS: atom_id res chain seq x y z
N MET A 1 12.27 19.56 23.85
CA MET A 1 11.99 19.13 23.24
C MET A 1 12.01 18.05 23.14
N THR A 2 11.83 17.56 23.14
CA THR A 2 11.84 16.65 22.87
C THR A 2 11.41 15.93 22.06
N ARG A 3 11.10 16.13 21.28
CA ARG A 3 10.81 15.55 20.26
C ARG A 3 11.77 14.62 19.89
N LEU A 4 12.73 14.43 20.50
CA LEU A 4 13.67 13.48 20.15
C LEU A 4 13.12 12.16 20.02
N ALA A 5 12.19 11.83 20.83
CA ALA A 5 11.62 10.51 20.82
C ALA A 5 10.98 10.20 19.50
N THR A 6 10.49 11.20 18.82
CA THR A 6 9.81 10.91 17.58
C THR A 6 10.74 10.65 16.46
N MET A 7 11.98 11.02 16.59
CA MET A 7 12.83 10.82 15.49
C MET A 7 13.15 9.43 15.22
N GLY A 8 13.40 8.64 16.19
CA GLY A 8 13.73 7.28 15.94
C GLY A 8 12.55 6.38 15.81
N THR A 9 11.35 6.93 16.00
CA THR A 9 10.18 6.08 15.98
C THR A 9 9.29 6.30 14.79
N MET A 10 9.76 7.04 13.81
CA MET A 10 8.96 7.27 12.64
C MET A 10 8.72 5.98 11.90
N THR A 11 7.45 5.64 11.72
CA THR A 11 7.05 4.39 11.08
C THR A 11 7.06 4.58 9.57
N THR A 12 7.55 3.58 8.85
CA THR A 12 7.53 3.63 7.40
C THR A 12 6.09 3.48 6.92
N LEU A 13 5.66 4.38 6.07
CA LEU A 13 4.34 4.30 5.46
C LEU A 13 4.45 3.43 4.21
N VAL A 14 3.68 2.34 4.13
CA VAL A 14 3.67 1.47 2.97
C VAL A 14 2.31 1.58 2.32
N ILE A 15 2.27 2.09 1.10
CA ILE A 15 1.03 2.29 0.36
C ILE A 15 0.97 1.22 -0.72
N ILE A 16 -0.05 0.38 -0.68
CA ILE A 16 -0.19 -0.76 -1.59
C ILE A 16 -1.27 -0.49 -2.61
N ASP A 17 -0.91 -0.55 -3.88
CA ASP A 17 -1.82 -0.38 -5.01
C ASP A 17 -2.56 -1.70 -5.19
N ALA A 18 -3.74 -1.83 -4.58
CA ALA A 18 -4.46 -3.09 -4.55
C ALA A 18 -4.75 -3.62 -5.94
N ALA A 19 -5.22 -2.78 -6.84
CA ALA A 19 -5.57 -3.23 -8.18
C ALA A 19 -4.36 -3.82 -8.90
N ASN A 20 -3.22 -3.17 -8.76
CA ASN A 20 -2.01 -3.62 -9.43
C ASN A 20 -1.48 -4.92 -8.83
N VAL A 21 -1.48 -5.02 -7.50
CA VAL A 21 -0.99 -6.21 -6.81
C VAL A 21 -1.90 -7.39 -7.11
N ILE A 22 -3.21 -7.20 -7.01
CA ILE A 22 -4.19 -8.25 -7.28
C ILE A 22 -4.07 -8.68 -8.74
N GLY A 23 -3.96 -7.72 -9.65
CA GLY A 23 -3.89 -8.02 -11.07
C GLY A 23 -2.62 -8.72 -11.50
N SER A 24 -1.61 -8.76 -10.63
CA SER A 24 -0.33 -9.39 -11.00
C SER A 24 -0.36 -10.91 -10.85
N VAL A 25 -1.43 -11.47 -10.27
CA VAL A 25 -1.54 -12.93 -10.07
C VAL A 25 -2.73 -13.44 -10.86
N PRO A 26 -2.53 -14.39 -11.77
CA PRO A 26 -3.64 -14.89 -12.61
C PRO A 26 -4.46 -15.95 -11.88
N ASP A 27 -5.17 -15.56 -10.85
CA ASP A 27 -5.91 -16.48 -10.00
C ASP A 27 -7.42 -16.29 -10.09
N GLY A 28 -7.89 -15.62 -11.14
CA GLY A 28 -9.33 -15.41 -11.29
C GLY A 28 -9.89 -14.23 -10.54
N TRP A 29 -9.02 -13.32 -10.12
CA TRP A 29 -9.42 -12.17 -9.31
C TRP A 29 -10.54 -11.33 -9.95
N TRP A 30 -10.64 -11.34 -11.26
CA TRP A 30 -11.63 -10.52 -11.96
C TRP A 30 -13.07 -11.01 -11.73
N ARG A 31 -13.23 -12.22 -11.22
CA ARG A 31 -14.55 -12.77 -10.95
C ARG A 31 -15.08 -12.31 -9.61
N ASP A 32 -14.20 -11.91 -8.70
CA ASP A 32 -14.60 -11.46 -7.37
C ASP A 32 -13.55 -10.50 -6.86
N ARG A 33 -13.63 -9.27 -7.32
CA ARG A 33 -12.63 -8.27 -7.00
C ARG A 33 -12.62 -7.89 -5.53
N LEU A 34 -13.80 -7.82 -4.93
CA LEU A 34 -13.88 -7.51 -3.51
C LEU A 34 -13.26 -8.63 -2.69
N GLY A 35 -13.56 -9.88 -3.03
CA GLY A 35 -12.97 -11.00 -2.32
C GLY A 35 -11.46 -11.06 -2.47
N ALA A 36 -10.95 -10.73 -3.67
CA ALA A 36 -9.51 -10.70 -3.87
C ALA A 36 -8.86 -9.63 -3.00
N ALA A 37 -9.50 -8.47 -2.88
CA ALA A 37 -8.99 -7.40 -2.03
C ALA A 37 -9.03 -7.79 -0.56
N GLU A 38 -10.08 -8.49 -0.15
CA GLU A 38 -10.17 -8.98 1.23
C GLU A 38 -9.04 -9.94 1.54
N ARG A 39 -8.74 -10.85 0.62
CA ARG A 39 -7.67 -11.81 0.84
C ARG A 39 -6.31 -11.13 0.93
N LEU A 40 -6.09 -10.11 0.11
CA LEU A 40 -4.85 -9.35 0.17
C LEU A 40 -4.74 -8.60 1.49
N ARG A 41 -5.83 -7.93 1.91
CA ARG A 41 -5.87 -7.20 3.16
C ARG A 41 -5.54 -8.14 4.34
N ASP A 42 -6.18 -9.31 4.34
CA ASP A 42 -6.01 -10.24 5.46
C ASP A 42 -4.61 -10.82 5.48
N ARG A 43 -4.02 -11.06 4.33
CA ARG A 43 -2.65 -11.54 4.27
C ARG A 43 -1.68 -10.48 4.78
N LEU A 44 -1.91 -9.23 4.41
CA LEU A 44 -1.06 -8.14 4.90
C LEU A 44 -1.19 -7.99 6.41
N ALA A 45 -2.39 -8.15 6.94
CA ALA A 45 -2.61 -8.04 8.38
C ALA A 45 -1.91 -9.16 9.12
N ARG A 46 -1.86 -10.35 8.52
CA ARG A 46 -1.24 -11.50 9.15
C ARG A 46 0.28 -11.51 9.02
N ASP A 47 0.77 -11.22 7.83
CA ASP A 47 2.18 -11.42 7.49
C ASP A 47 2.99 -10.14 7.35
N GLY A 48 2.35 -8.99 7.26
CA GLY A 48 3.06 -7.75 7.00
C GLY A 48 3.69 -7.75 5.62
N VAL A 49 4.84 -7.12 5.52
CA VAL A 49 5.62 -7.10 4.27
C VAL A 49 6.80 -8.02 4.49
N PRO A 50 6.86 -9.15 3.77
CA PRO A 50 7.94 -10.10 3.96
C PRO A 50 9.31 -9.46 3.80
N GLY A 51 10.21 -9.83 4.68
CA GLY A 51 11.57 -9.32 4.65
C GLY A 51 11.79 -8.03 5.39
N ARG A 52 10.73 -7.43 5.94
CA ARG A 52 10.87 -6.21 6.72
C ARG A 52 10.47 -6.47 8.16
N SER A 53 11.30 -6.02 9.07
CA SER A 53 11.02 -6.16 10.48
C SER A 53 10.86 -4.82 11.18
N ASP A 54 11.06 -3.73 10.47
CA ASP A 54 10.88 -2.41 11.05
C ASP A 54 9.38 -2.10 11.18
N PRO A 55 9.00 -1.15 12.02
CA PRO A 55 7.59 -0.81 12.16
C PRO A 55 7.04 -0.23 10.87
N LEU A 56 5.87 -0.71 10.47
CA LEU A 56 5.23 -0.28 9.24
C LEU A 56 3.80 0.15 9.51
N GLU A 57 3.35 1.14 8.75
CA GLU A 57 1.94 1.47 8.68
C GLU A 57 1.48 1.07 7.29
N LEU A 58 0.56 0.11 7.19
CA LEU A 58 0.11 -0.41 5.91
C LEU A 58 -1.18 0.24 5.49
N VAL A 59 -1.20 0.78 4.28
CA VAL A 59 -2.39 1.41 3.70
C VAL A 59 -2.66 0.73 2.37
N LEU A 60 -3.82 0.11 2.25
CA LEU A 60 -4.23 -0.58 1.04
C LEU A 60 -5.20 0.33 0.30
N VAL A 61 -4.82 0.78 -0.89
CA VAL A 61 -5.66 1.69 -1.68
C VAL A 61 -6.49 0.87 -2.65
N VAL A 62 -7.81 0.99 -2.55
CA VAL A 62 -8.74 0.25 -3.39
C VAL A 62 -9.59 1.20 -4.23
N GLU A 63 -10.12 0.69 -5.34
CA GLU A 63 -11.00 1.45 -6.20
C GLU A 63 -11.99 0.51 -6.87
N GLY A 64 -12.96 1.07 -7.57
CA GLY A 64 -13.88 0.29 -8.38
C GLY A 64 -14.69 -0.72 -7.59
N ALA A 65 -14.67 -1.95 -8.06
CA ALA A 65 -15.49 -3.02 -7.47
C ALA A 65 -15.03 -3.44 -6.08
N ALA A 66 -13.86 -2.98 -5.64
CA ALA A 66 -13.39 -3.27 -4.29
C ALA A 66 -13.79 -2.21 -3.28
N ARG A 67 -14.58 -1.24 -3.68
CA ARG A 67 -15.11 -0.27 -2.73
C ARG A 67 -15.93 -0.99 -1.69
N GLY A 68 -15.93 -0.47 -0.50
CA GLY A 68 -16.65 -1.10 0.59
C GLY A 68 -15.80 -2.01 1.43
N LEU A 69 -14.57 -2.28 1.00
CA LEU A 69 -13.65 -3.05 1.82
C LEU A 69 -13.34 -2.25 3.07
N GLU A 70 -13.41 -2.88 4.23
CA GLU A 70 -13.18 -2.18 5.49
C GLU A 70 -11.76 -2.40 6.00
N SER A 71 -11.26 -1.42 6.75
CA SER A 71 -9.97 -1.55 7.41
C SER A 71 -10.04 -2.62 8.49
N VAL A 72 -8.90 -3.20 8.80
CA VAL A 72 -8.77 -4.16 9.91
C VAL A 72 -7.57 -3.72 10.73
N PRO A 73 -7.40 -4.25 11.95
CA PRO A 73 -6.21 -3.93 12.73
C PRO A 73 -4.96 -4.27 11.91
N GLY A 74 -4.08 -3.33 11.79
CA GLY A 74 -2.83 -3.50 11.06
C GLY A 74 -2.87 -3.09 9.61
N VAL A 75 -4.04 -2.95 8.99
CA VAL A 75 -4.13 -2.52 7.60
C VAL A 75 -5.25 -1.52 7.41
N ARG A 76 -4.92 -0.28 7.15
CA ARG A 76 -5.91 0.73 6.84
C ARG A 76 -6.29 0.60 5.37
N VAL A 77 -7.57 0.61 5.09
CA VAL A 77 -8.05 0.60 3.71
C VAL A 77 -8.47 2.01 3.35
N ASP A 78 -7.93 2.51 2.25
CA ASP A 78 -8.24 3.85 1.76
C ASP A 78 -8.94 3.68 0.41
N THR A 79 -10.18 4.14 0.32
CA THR A 79 -10.97 3.97 -0.89
C THR A 79 -10.83 5.21 -1.75
N ALA A 80 -10.34 5.03 -2.98
CA ALA A 80 -10.21 6.13 -3.91
C ALA A 80 -11.57 6.50 -4.47
N LEU A 81 -11.86 7.79 -4.55
CA LEU A 81 -13.08 8.26 -5.15
C LEU A 81 -13.01 8.15 -6.66
N GLY A 82 -11.84 8.30 -7.21
CA GLY A 82 -11.59 8.16 -8.64
C GLY A 82 -10.56 7.09 -8.85
N SER A 83 -9.47 7.43 -9.49
CA SER A 83 -8.42 6.46 -9.78
C SER A 83 -7.57 6.22 -8.54
N GLY A 84 -7.18 4.96 -8.35
CA GLY A 84 -6.29 4.61 -7.25
C GLY A 84 -4.95 5.29 -7.39
N ASP A 85 -4.47 5.48 -8.63
CA ASP A 85 -3.18 6.13 -8.88
C ASP A 85 -3.17 7.54 -8.31
N ASP A 86 -4.20 8.32 -8.60
CA ASP A 86 -4.25 9.70 -8.12
C ASP A 86 -4.33 9.74 -6.61
N ARG A 87 -5.09 8.81 -6.02
CA ARG A 87 -5.20 8.75 -4.57
C ARG A 87 -3.86 8.42 -3.92
N ILE A 88 -3.12 7.48 -4.52
CA ILE A 88 -1.80 7.12 -4.01
C ILE A 88 -0.86 8.31 -4.06
N VAL A 89 -0.87 9.06 -5.15
CA VAL A 89 -0.03 10.25 -5.27
C VAL A 89 -0.39 11.26 -4.19
N GLU A 90 -1.69 11.46 -3.93
CA GLU A 90 -2.13 12.36 -2.86
C GLU A 90 -1.59 11.93 -1.50
N LEU A 91 -1.67 10.63 -1.21
CA LEU A 91 -1.20 10.12 0.06
C LEU A 91 0.30 10.32 0.24
N VAL A 92 1.06 10.12 -0.84
CA VAL A 92 2.50 10.35 -0.78
C VAL A 92 2.80 11.83 -0.57
N ALA A 93 2.09 12.69 -1.29
CA ALA A 93 2.31 14.13 -1.19
C ALA A 93 1.97 14.65 0.21
N ASP A 94 1.00 14.02 0.88
CA ASP A 94 0.59 14.44 2.22
C ASP A 94 1.44 13.86 3.33
N THR A 95 2.38 12.97 2.99
CA THR A 95 3.22 12.33 4.00
C THR A 95 4.19 13.36 4.58
N GLU A 96 4.38 13.32 5.89
CA GLU A 96 5.29 14.27 6.55
C GLU A 96 6.67 14.19 5.97
N GLU A 97 7.30 15.34 5.88
CA GLU A 97 8.65 15.42 5.37
C GLU A 97 9.57 14.58 6.25
N GLY A 98 10.44 13.82 5.61
CA GLY A 98 11.38 12.96 6.34
C GLY A 98 10.84 11.60 6.70
N ARG A 99 9.55 11.37 6.54
CA ARG A 99 8.99 10.06 6.85
C ARG A 99 9.23 9.10 5.68
N PRO A 100 9.80 7.93 5.93
CA PRO A 100 9.99 6.96 4.84
C PRO A 100 8.66 6.51 4.27
N CYS A 101 8.57 6.42 2.96
CA CYS A 101 7.35 6.02 2.28
C CYS A 101 7.70 5.06 1.16
N LEU A 102 7.02 3.91 1.13
CA LEU A 102 7.21 2.90 0.10
C LEU A 102 5.89 2.68 -0.61
N VAL A 103 5.89 2.73 -1.94
CA VAL A 103 4.70 2.45 -2.73
C VAL A 103 4.90 1.14 -3.46
N VAL A 104 3.95 0.22 -3.31
CA VAL A 104 4.04 -1.10 -3.91
C VAL A 104 3.16 -1.14 -5.15
N THR A 105 3.78 -1.14 -6.31
CA THR A 105 3.09 -1.17 -7.60
C THR A 105 4.10 -1.47 -8.71
N ALA A 106 3.64 -2.06 -9.80
CA ALA A 106 4.46 -2.24 -10.99
C ALA A 106 4.15 -1.20 -12.05
N ASP A 107 3.16 -0.34 -11.82
CA ASP A 107 2.76 0.67 -12.81
C ASP A 107 3.87 1.72 -12.96
N ARG A 108 4.42 1.82 -14.16
CA ARG A 108 5.57 2.68 -14.41
C ARG A 108 5.28 4.15 -14.19
N GLU A 109 4.13 4.59 -14.64
CA GLU A 109 3.79 6.00 -14.51
C GLU A 109 3.58 6.36 -13.04
N LEU A 110 2.92 5.49 -12.28
CA LEU A 110 2.73 5.73 -10.87
C LEU A 110 4.07 5.74 -10.14
N ARG A 111 4.96 4.82 -10.49
CA ARG A 111 6.29 4.77 -9.89
C ARG A 111 7.04 6.06 -10.12
N ARG A 112 6.94 6.60 -11.34
CA ARG A 112 7.60 7.85 -11.67
C ARG A 112 7.02 8.99 -10.83
N ARG A 113 5.69 9.06 -10.74
CA ARG A 113 5.02 10.15 -10.03
C ARG A 113 5.39 10.16 -8.55
N VAL A 114 5.33 9.00 -7.90
CA VAL A 114 5.63 8.96 -6.46
C VAL A 114 7.13 9.09 -6.20
N GLY A 115 7.95 8.62 -7.12
CA GLY A 115 9.40 8.77 -6.99
C GLY A 115 9.82 10.22 -7.02
N GLU A 116 9.14 11.03 -7.83
CA GLU A 116 9.41 12.46 -7.87
C GLU A 116 9.09 13.13 -6.54
N LEU A 117 8.21 12.52 -5.75
CA LEU A 117 7.87 13.04 -4.43
C LEU A 117 8.72 12.44 -3.32
N GLY A 118 9.69 11.61 -3.69
CA GLY A 118 10.64 11.06 -2.72
C GLY A 118 10.30 9.68 -2.18
N ALA A 119 9.25 9.04 -2.68
CA ALA A 119 8.88 7.71 -2.20
C ALA A 119 9.76 6.65 -2.87
N GLU A 120 10.00 5.57 -2.14
CA GLU A 120 10.61 4.39 -2.71
C GLU A 120 9.52 3.58 -3.40
N VAL A 121 9.89 2.73 -4.33
CA VAL A 121 8.93 1.89 -5.02
C VAL A 121 9.38 0.43 -4.99
N ALA A 122 8.41 -0.48 -4.96
CA ALA A 122 8.68 -1.91 -4.99
C ALA A 122 7.59 -2.58 -5.81
N GLY A 123 7.88 -3.73 -6.38
CA GLY A 123 6.91 -4.44 -7.18
C GLY A 123 5.95 -5.27 -6.35
N PRO A 124 4.88 -5.79 -6.99
CA PRO A 124 3.86 -6.56 -6.28
C PRO A 124 4.37 -7.78 -5.55
N ARG A 125 5.48 -8.36 -5.98
CA ARG A 125 6.02 -9.52 -5.31
C ARG A 125 6.40 -9.24 -3.88
N THR A 126 6.68 -7.97 -3.57
CA THR A 126 7.06 -7.58 -2.23
C THR A 126 6.01 -7.99 -1.20
N VAL A 127 4.75 -7.96 -1.58
CA VAL A 127 3.66 -8.26 -0.66
C VAL A 127 2.94 -9.56 -0.95
N HIS A 128 3.33 -10.30 -2.01
CA HIS A 128 2.72 -11.61 -2.26
C HIS A 128 3.35 -12.67 -1.37
N GLY A 129 4.55 -12.47 -0.92
CA GLY A 129 5.23 -13.45 -0.12
C GLY A 129 5.66 -14.63 -0.96
N ARG A 130 5.70 -15.78 -0.34
CA ARG A 130 6.10 -16.95 -1.05
C ARG A 130 4.96 -17.60 -1.59
N SER A 131 5.03 -18.09 -2.64
CA SER A 131 3.88 -18.80 -3.18
C SER A 131 4.24 -20.22 -3.44
#